data_3ecb12a0a2794bb6765341ddd24b9056
#
_entry.id   3ecb12a0a2794bb6765341ddd24b9056
#
_cell.length_a   1.000
_cell.length_b   1.000
_cell.length_c   1.000
_cell.angle_alpha   90.00
_cell.angle_beta   90.00
_cell.angle_gamma   90.00
#
_symmetry.space_group_name_H-M   'P 1'
#
loop_
_entity.id
_entity.type
_entity.pdbx_description
1 polymer ?
#
loop_
_entity_poly.entity_id
_entity_poly.type
_entity_poly.pdbx_seq_one_letter_code
_entity_poly.pdbx_strand_id
1 'polypeptide(L)'
;MASAASPTLASLRLPQPSTPTDPASLPDAAPAAFDVAAFRRELAARTADAVRALRRRVGTESLYAFALFTSSESDFAFVRASANTEEGLARRAAQRAEIDPRFRGEAGRRLLRWAASEWAYHDFDDGVRALALPDPHGRRPTLDRAIHDAFLGALRAVDRAGLFGRGADRAFLTVNVMCAHSSRAFFVRHLRALNPVPTVERDLHETAAAPFVRAVNRAPRRERMRIWLALYEDLYMEWKTPIAEEARARGLSPWEVEEELVRFGPKVAPKLVDFLAHYGFAPPFDHARELETREVWLAGSALFLLRRIGGVPEKEIARLQGLVAQFVERDRRLKIASTLAENTARVLHEVRPRRFPPSEMDPQTYKLLNPEPFLPQARAGARR
;
A
#
# COMPACT_ATOMS: atom_id res chain seq x y z
N MET A 1 -5.65 41.16 -37.96
CA MET A 1 -6.17 41.47 -36.62
C MET A 1 -7.64 41.05 -36.63
N ALA A 2 -7.97 39.90 -36.08
CA ALA A 2 -9.33 39.45 -35.87
C ALA A 2 -9.44 38.98 -34.43
N SER A 3 -10.21 39.72 -33.64
CA SER A 3 -10.51 39.46 -32.22
C SER A 3 -11.51 38.33 -32.14
N ALA A 4 -11.13 37.23 -31.49
CA ALA A 4 -12.04 36.14 -31.16
C ALA A 4 -12.67 36.41 -29.79
N ALA A 5 -13.99 36.57 -29.76
CA ALA A 5 -14.80 36.74 -28.57
C ALA A 5 -14.93 35.43 -27.81
N SER A 6 -14.74 35.47 -26.50
CA SER A 6 -14.97 34.35 -25.57
C SER A 6 -16.48 34.10 -25.42
N PRO A 7 -16.93 32.84 -25.40
CA PRO A 7 -18.32 32.50 -25.10
C PRO A 7 -18.62 32.61 -23.61
N THR A 8 -19.69 33.32 -23.29
CA THR A 8 -20.29 33.52 -21.97
C THR A 8 -20.88 32.19 -21.47
N LEU A 9 -20.50 31.76 -20.27
CA LEU A 9 -21.08 30.64 -19.55
C LEU A 9 -22.55 30.92 -19.20
N ALA A 10 -23.45 30.34 -19.95
CA ALA A 10 -24.89 30.33 -19.65
C ALA A 10 -25.16 29.42 -18.45
N SER A 11 -25.91 29.96 -17.50
CA SER A 11 -26.36 29.42 -16.24
C SER A 11 -26.97 28.02 -16.38
N LEU A 12 -26.26 26.98 -15.98
CA LEU A 12 -26.81 25.66 -15.70
C LEU A 12 -27.56 25.74 -14.35
N ARG A 13 -28.90 25.79 -14.40
CA ARG A 13 -29.74 25.56 -13.22
C ARG A 13 -29.61 24.09 -12.81
N LEU A 14 -29.00 23.84 -11.68
CA LEU A 14 -29.05 22.54 -11.01
C LEU A 14 -30.48 22.26 -10.54
N PRO A 15 -31.03 21.03 -10.71
CA PRO A 15 -32.31 20.65 -10.18
C PRO A 15 -32.30 20.75 -8.65
N GLN A 16 -33.34 21.32 -8.06
CA GLN A 16 -33.52 21.40 -6.62
C GLN A 16 -33.68 20.00 -6.03
N PRO A 17 -33.08 19.69 -4.86
CA PRO A 17 -33.27 18.40 -4.21
C PRO A 17 -34.74 18.26 -3.80
N SER A 18 -35.34 17.15 -4.22
CA SER A 18 -36.66 16.71 -3.80
C SER A 18 -36.69 16.56 -2.28
N THR A 19 -37.77 16.99 -1.64
CA THR A 19 -38.08 16.82 -0.22
C THR A 19 -37.80 15.41 0.27
N PRO A 20 -37.21 15.23 1.46
CA PRO A 20 -36.97 13.92 2.00
C PRO A 20 -38.30 13.21 2.26
N THR A 21 -38.53 12.12 1.58
CA THR A 21 -39.58 11.15 1.91
C THR A 21 -39.20 10.49 3.25
N ASP A 22 -40.14 10.54 4.17
CA ASP A 22 -40.10 9.98 5.51
C ASP A 22 -39.49 8.55 5.49
N PRO A 23 -38.44 8.22 6.26
CA PRO A 23 -37.90 6.87 6.32
C PRO A 23 -38.75 5.99 7.21
N ALA A 24 -39.97 5.71 6.80
CA ALA A 24 -40.80 4.70 7.45
C ALA A 24 -40.26 3.31 7.10
N SER A 25 -39.57 2.70 8.06
CA SER A 25 -39.44 1.26 8.30
C SER A 25 -39.25 0.36 7.07
N LEU A 26 -38.02 0.37 6.53
CA LEU A 26 -37.51 -0.85 5.90
C LEU A 26 -37.16 -1.86 7.03
N PRO A 27 -37.61 -3.12 6.96
CA PRO A 27 -37.20 -4.11 7.94
C PRO A 27 -35.67 -4.23 7.90
N ASP A 28 -35.03 -4.20 9.06
CA ASP A 28 -33.63 -4.48 9.29
C ASP A 28 -33.34 -5.94 8.86
N ALA A 29 -33.27 -6.15 7.54
CA ALA A 29 -32.76 -7.40 7.01
C ALA A 29 -31.27 -7.43 7.35
N ALA A 30 -30.89 -8.26 8.33
CA ALA A 30 -29.50 -8.52 8.65
C ALA A 30 -28.72 -8.73 7.33
N PRO A 31 -27.60 -8.03 7.10
CA PRO A 31 -26.87 -8.13 5.85
C PRO A 31 -26.57 -9.61 5.58
N ALA A 32 -27.00 -10.10 4.40
CA ALA A 32 -26.81 -11.48 4.01
C ALA A 32 -25.33 -11.85 4.18
N ALA A 33 -25.05 -12.97 4.84
CA ALA A 33 -23.69 -13.42 5.09
C ALA A 33 -22.95 -13.53 3.74
N PHE A 34 -21.76 -12.95 3.64
CA PHE A 34 -20.95 -12.99 2.42
C PHE A 34 -20.59 -14.43 2.06
N ASP A 35 -21.04 -14.89 0.89
CA ASP A 35 -20.75 -16.24 0.39
C ASP A 35 -19.34 -16.30 -0.23
N VAL A 36 -18.35 -16.65 0.62
CA VAL A 36 -16.95 -16.80 0.21
C VAL A 36 -16.79 -17.86 -0.89
N ALA A 37 -17.62 -18.91 -0.91
CA ALA A 37 -17.50 -19.97 -1.91
C ALA A 37 -17.99 -19.50 -3.28
N ALA A 38 -19.09 -18.76 -3.32
CA ALA A 38 -19.57 -18.12 -4.55
C ALA A 38 -18.55 -17.07 -5.04
N PHE A 39 -18.07 -16.21 -4.16
CA PHE A 39 -17.04 -15.23 -4.48
C PHE A 39 -15.78 -15.88 -5.06
N ARG A 40 -15.27 -16.96 -4.46
CA ARG A 40 -14.11 -17.70 -4.99
C ARG A 40 -14.33 -18.24 -6.39
N ARG A 41 -15.52 -18.81 -6.68
CA ARG A 41 -15.85 -19.33 -8.01
C ARG A 41 -15.89 -18.20 -9.04
N GLU A 42 -16.56 -17.11 -8.70
CA GLU A 42 -16.68 -15.95 -9.58
C GLU A 42 -15.32 -15.29 -9.81
N LEU A 43 -14.51 -15.07 -8.77
CA LEU A 43 -13.16 -14.55 -8.88
C LEU A 43 -12.29 -15.43 -9.80
N ALA A 44 -12.39 -16.76 -9.70
CA ALA A 44 -11.63 -17.65 -10.56
C ALA A 44 -12.07 -17.52 -12.03
N ALA A 45 -13.38 -17.43 -12.30
CA ALA A 45 -13.90 -17.25 -13.66
C ALA A 45 -13.46 -15.90 -14.25
N ARG A 46 -13.65 -14.80 -13.52
CA ARG A 46 -13.24 -13.45 -13.94
C ARG A 46 -11.73 -13.35 -14.15
N THR A 47 -10.93 -13.95 -13.26
CA THR A 47 -9.48 -13.99 -13.42
C THR A 47 -9.07 -14.78 -14.68
N ALA A 48 -9.74 -15.89 -14.97
CA ALA A 48 -9.48 -16.64 -16.19
C ALA A 48 -9.77 -15.82 -17.44
N ASP A 49 -10.87 -15.08 -17.47
CA ASP A 49 -11.23 -14.21 -18.59
C ASP A 49 -10.25 -13.05 -18.73
N ALA A 50 -9.85 -12.44 -17.61
CA ALA A 50 -8.82 -11.39 -17.56
C ALA A 50 -7.49 -11.88 -18.16
N VAL A 51 -7.03 -13.08 -17.79
CA VAL A 51 -5.80 -13.66 -18.35
C VAL A 51 -5.91 -13.92 -19.85
N ARG A 52 -7.06 -14.40 -20.35
CA ARG A 52 -7.28 -14.58 -21.80
C ARG A 52 -7.27 -13.23 -22.53
N ALA A 53 -7.94 -12.22 -21.98
CA ALA A 53 -7.95 -10.86 -22.53
C ALA A 53 -6.55 -10.24 -22.52
N LEU A 54 -5.81 -10.39 -21.44
CA LEU A 54 -4.42 -9.92 -21.30
C LEU A 54 -3.54 -10.54 -22.40
N ARG A 55 -3.57 -11.86 -22.58
CA ARG A 55 -2.73 -12.52 -23.58
C ARG A 55 -2.99 -12.02 -25.00
N ARG A 56 -4.24 -11.69 -25.34
CA ARG A 56 -4.57 -11.05 -26.63
C ARG A 56 -4.01 -9.63 -26.71
N ARG A 57 -4.04 -8.88 -25.59
CA ARG A 57 -3.61 -7.48 -25.53
C ARG A 57 -2.10 -7.33 -25.55
N VAL A 58 -1.36 -8.18 -24.84
CA VAL A 58 0.11 -8.10 -24.79
C VAL A 58 0.78 -8.61 -26.09
N GLY A 59 0.08 -9.43 -26.88
CA GLY A 59 0.58 -9.93 -28.17
C GLY A 59 1.88 -10.70 -27.99
N THR A 60 2.97 -10.14 -28.55
CA THR A 60 4.32 -10.74 -28.51
C THR A 60 5.18 -10.27 -27.32
N GLU A 61 4.66 -9.39 -26.46
CA GLU A 61 5.41 -8.94 -25.29
C GLU A 61 5.66 -10.07 -24.29
N SER A 62 6.79 -10.02 -23.61
CA SER A 62 7.27 -11.02 -22.65
C SER A 62 6.58 -10.86 -21.31
N LEU A 63 5.42 -11.50 -21.11
CA LEU A 63 4.65 -11.44 -19.85
C LEU A 63 5.41 -12.15 -18.73
N TYR A 64 5.95 -11.41 -17.75
CA TYR A 64 6.72 -11.96 -16.64
C TYR A 64 5.97 -11.98 -15.30
N ALA A 65 4.92 -11.16 -15.14
CA ALA A 65 4.17 -11.08 -13.88
C ALA A 65 2.67 -10.92 -14.07
N PHE A 66 1.90 -11.60 -13.22
CA PHE A 66 0.45 -11.43 -13.05
C PHE A 66 0.13 -11.41 -11.56
N ALA A 67 -0.72 -10.51 -11.11
CA ALA A 67 -1.16 -10.45 -9.72
C ALA A 67 -2.65 -10.12 -9.58
N LEU A 68 -3.26 -10.64 -8.54
CA LEU A 68 -4.43 -10.04 -7.94
C LEU A 68 -3.94 -8.96 -6.97
N PHE A 69 -4.29 -7.70 -7.25
CA PHE A 69 -3.88 -6.54 -6.47
C PHE A 69 -5.02 -6.10 -5.56
N THR A 70 -4.70 -5.78 -4.31
CA THR A 70 -5.67 -5.40 -3.28
C THR A 70 -5.17 -4.20 -2.46
N SER A 71 -5.99 -3.69 -1.55
CA SER A 71 -5.72 -2.51 -0.72
C SER A 71 -4.55 -2.71 0.24
N SER A 72 -4.55 -3.81 0.99
CA SER A 72 -3.52 -4.11 2.00
C SER A 72 -3.36 -5.61 2.23
N GLU A 73 -2.46 -6.00 3.13
CA GLU A 73 -2.20 -7.40 3.50
C GLU A 73 -3.29 -8.00 4.39
N SER A 74 -4.04 -7.18 5.09
CA SER A 74 -5.04 -7.59 6.10
C SER A 74 -6.43 -7.06 5.82
N ASP A 75 -6.54 -6.10 4.92
CA ASP A 75 -7.77 -5.38 4.62
C ASP A 75 -8.01 -5.41 3.11
N PHE A 76 -8.80 -6.38 2.68
CA PHE A 76 -9.10 -6.63 1.27
C PHE A 76 -10.34 -5.80 0.86
N ALA A 77 -10.17 -4.46 0.70
CA ALA A 77 -11.27 -3.57 0.33
C ALA A 77 -11.68 -3.72 -1.14
N PHE A 78 -10.76 -4.13 -1.99
CA PHE A 78 -11.00 -4.37 -3.42
C PHE A 78 -10.10 -5.47 -3.97
N VAL A 79 -10.41 -5.94 -5.18
CA VAL A 79 -9.53 -6.79 -5.97
C VAL A 79 -9.41 -6.25 -7.40
N ARG A 80 -8.21 -6.28 -7.96
CA ARG A 80 -7.90 -5.82 -9.31
C ARG A 80 -6.96 -6.80 -10.00
N ALA A 81 -7.08 -6.96 -11.31
CA ALA A 81 -6.11 -7.71 -12.08
C ALA A 81 -4.99 -6.78 -12.54
N SER A 82 -3.74 -7.17 -12.27
CA SER A 82 -2.56 -6.42 -12.67
C SER A 82 -1.54 -7.35 -13.30
N ALA A 83 -0.84 -6.87 -14.33
CA ALA A 83 0.18 -7.64 -15.02
C ALA A 83 1.28 -6.74 -15.57
N ASN A 84 2.45 -7.32 -15.84
CA ASN A 84 3.53 -6.59 -16.48
C ASN A 84 4.32 -7.48 -17.45
N THR A 85 4.87 -6.83 -18.46
CA THR A 85 5.77 -7.41 -19.45
C THR A 85 7.16 -6.77 -19.32
N GLU A 86 8.19 -7.42 -19.84
CA GLU A 86 9.54 -6.82 -19.85
C GLU A 86 9.56 -5.51 -20.65
N GLU A 87 8.82 -5.46 -21.75
CA GLU A 87 8.66 -4.28 -22.59
C GLU A 87 7.84 -3.19 -21.87
N GLY A 88 6.78 -3.58 -21.17
CA GLY A 88 5.96 -2.69 -20.34
C GLY A 88 6.75 -2.08 -19.19
N LEU A 89 7.59 -2.87 -18.53
CA LEU A 89 8.50 -2.42 -17.49
C LEU A 89 9.50 -1.39 -18.03
N ALA A 90 10.07 -1.66 -19.20
CA ALA A 90 11.01 -0.73 -19.85
C ALA A 90 10.34 0.61 -20.21
N ARG A 91 9.13 0.56 -20.80
CA ARG A 91 8.33 1.77 -21.11
C ARG A 91 8.02 2.56 -19.84
N ARG A 92 7.58 1.89 -18.79
CA ARG A 92 7.22 2.57 -17.53
C ARG A 92 8.43 3.19 -16.84
N ALA A 93 9.57 2.49 -16.84
CA ALA A 93 10.81 3.02 -16.31
C ALA A 93 11.27 4.26 -17.09
N ALA A 94 11.17 4.27 -18.43
CA ALA A 94 11.49 5.43 -19.25
C ALA A 94 10.59 6.63 -18.92
N GLN A 95 9.27 6.43 -18.84
CA GLN A 95 8.30 7.49 -18.45
C GLN A 95 8.61 8.06 -17.06
N ARG A 96 8.87 7.20 -16.08
CA ARG A 96 9.23 7.64 -14.73
C ARG A 96 10.56 8.37 -14.69
N ALA A 97 11.52 7.99 -15.53
CA ALA A 97 12.86 8.61 -15.61
C ALA A 97 12.83 10.06 -16.15
N GLU A 98 11.77 10.45 -16.87
CA GLU A 98 11.55 11.82 -17.30
C GLU A 98 11.25 12.74 -16.11
N ILE A 99 10.53 12.21 -15.12
CA ILE A 99 10.14 12.95 -13.92
C ILE A 99 11.20 12.79 -12.82
N ASP A 100 11.74 11.58 -12.67
CA ASP A 100 12.63 11.20 -11.58
C ASP A 100 13.81 10.37 -12.09
N PRO A 101 15.03 10.92 -12.09
CA PRO A 101 16.24 10.25 -12.60
C PRO A 101 16.55 8.89 -11.96
N ARG A 102 16.01 8.58 -10.79
CA ARG A 102 16.20 7.28 -10.11
C ARG A 102 15.68 6.10 -10.93
N PHE A 103 14.70 6.36 -11.79
CA PHE A 103 14.11 5.32 -12.62
C PHE A 103 14.88 5.05 -13.91
N ARG A 104 16.08 5.67 -14.09
CA ARG A 104 16.93 5.44 -15.26
C ARG A 104 17.61 4.07 -15.20
N GLY A 105 17.71 3.45 -16.38
CA GLY A 105 18.46 2.20 -16.58
C GLY A 105 17.95 1.00 -15.80
N GLU A 106 18.84 0.07 -15.52
CA GLU A 106 18.52 -1.20 -14.85
C GLU A 106 18.08 -1.01 -13.39
N ALA A 107 18.67 -0.05 -12.67
CA ALA A 107 18.28 0.25 -11.29
C ALA A 107 16.82 0.70 -11.21
N GLY A 108 16.37 1.55 -12.12
CA GLY A 108 14.99 1.99 -12.20
C GLY A 108 14.03 0.85 -12.55
N ARG A 109 14.38 -0.02 -13.47
CA ARG A 109 13.59 -1.22 -13.79
C ARG A 109 13.43 -2.12 -12.57
N ARG A 110 14.49 -2.33 -11.78
CA ARG A 110 14.41 -3.13 -10.53
C ARG A 110 13.45 -2.53 -9.51
N LEU A 111 13.43 -1.21 -9.34
CA LEU A 111 12.49 -0.54 -8.43
C LEU A 111 11.03 -0.76 -8.84
N LEU A 112 10.73 -0.76 -10.14
CA LEU A 112 9.39 -0.90 -10.67
C LEU A 112 8.94 -2.35 -10.86
N ARG A 113 9.87 -3.30 -10.92
CA ARG A 113 9.58 -4.70 -11.28
C ARG A 113 8.48 -5.31 -10.43
N TRP A 114 8.48 -5.05 -9.12
CA TRP A 114 7.49 -5.60 -8.17
C TRP A 114 6.53 -4.56 -7.60
N ALA A 115 6.51 -3.35 -8.15
CA ALA A 115 5.55 -2.30 -7.81
C ALA A 115 4.27 -2.46 -8.65
N ALA A 116 3.36 -3.36 -8.24
CA ALA A 116 2.20 -3.74 -9.04
C ALA A 116 1.26 -2.58 -9.41
N SER A 117 1.19 -1.52 -8.60
CA SER A 117 0.47 -0.28 -8.91
C SER A 117 1.11 0.53 -10.05
N GLU A 118 2.39 0.27 -10.37
CA GLU A 118 3.13 0.94 -11.43
C GLU A 118 3.25 0.10 -12.71
N TRP A 119 2.67 -1.11 -12.73
CA TRP A 119 2.76 -1.99 -13.88
C TRP A 119 2.01 -1.45 -15.10
N ALA A 120 2.51 -1.75 -16.30
CA ALA A 120 1.94 -1.27 -17.57
C ALA A 120 0.49 -1.70 -17.78
N TYR A 121 0.10 -2.81 -17.19
CA TYR A 121 -1.25 -3.37 -17.22
C TYR A 121 -1.82 -3.43 -15.80
N HIS A 122 -1.76 -2.30 -15.06
CA HIS A 122 -2.42 -2.20 -13.75
C HIS A 122 -3.91 -1.96 -13.93
N ASP A 123 -4.75 -2.66 -13.14
CA ASP A 123 -6.21 -2.51 -13.13
C ASP A 123 -6.84 -2.55 -14.55
N PHE A 124 -6.41 -3.52 -15.35
CA PHE A 124 -6.71 -3.58 -16.76
C PHE A 124 -8.04 -4.28 -17.10
N ASP A 125 -8.72 -4.89 -16.11
CA ASP A 125 -9.90 -5.74 -16.33
C ASP A 125 -11.08 -5.30 -15.45
N ASP A 126 -12.14 -4.83 -16.11
CA ASP A 126 -13.35 -4.37 -15.44
C ASP A 126 -14.15 -5.53 -14.81
N GLY A 127 -14.02 -6.75 -15.31
CA GLY A 127 -14.69 -7.92 -14.78
C GLY A 127 -14.19 -8.26 -13.37
N VAL A 128 -12.88 -8.26 -13.16
CA VAL A 128 -12.30 -8.45 -11.82
C VAL A 128 -12.59 -7.24 -10.92
N ARG A 129 -12.52 -6.02 -11.47
CA ARG A 129 -12.81 -4.77 -10.74
C ARG A 129 -14.25 -4.73 -10.20
N ALA A 130 -15.22 -5.28 -10.95
CA ALA A 130 -16.62 -5.28 -10.59
C ALA A 130 -16.98 -6.26 -9.45
N LEU A 131 -16.03 -7.09 -8.98
CA LEU A 131 -16.28 -8.01 -7.89
C LEU A 131 -16.44 -7.25 -6.58
N ALA A 132 -17.63 -7.36 -5.99
CA ALA A 132 -17.92 -6.76 -4.70
C ALA A 132 -17.25 -7.56 -3.57
N LEU A 133 -16.54 -6.85 -2.72
CA LEU A 133 -16.07 -7.34 -1.43
C LEU A 133 -16.90 -6.70 -0.31
N PRO A 134 -17.12 -7.39 0.82
CA PRO A 134 -17.80 -6.76 1.95
C PRO A 134 -16.97 -5.60 2.48
N ASP A 135 -17.63 -4.64 3.12
CA ASP A 135 -16.96 -3.50 3.76
C ASP A 135 -15.84 -4.02 4.69
N PRO A 136 -14.60 -3.55 4.57
CA PRO A 136 -13.52 -3.94 5.46
C PRO A 136 -13.76 -3.52 6.91
N HIS A 137 -14.49 -2.41 7.13
CA HIS A 137 -14.77 -1.91 8.47
C HIS A 137 -15.69 -2.89 9.23
N GLY A 138 -15.19 -3.38 10.37
CA GLY A 138 -15.95 -4.31 11.20
C GLY A 138 -15.94 -5.79 10.75
N ARG A 139 -15.23 -6.13 9.66
CA ARG A 139 -15.05 -7.54 9.29
C ARG A 139 -14.32 -8.33 10.37
N ARG A 140 -14.73 -9.58 10.52
CA ARG A 140 -14.02 -10.52 11.40
C ARG A 140 -12.74 -11.00 10.74
N PRO A 141 -11.62 -11.17 11.47
CA PRO A 141 -10.37 -11.70 10.92
C PRO A 141 -10.50 -13.07 10.22
N THR A 142 -11.52 -13.85 10.61
CA THR A 142 -11.84 -15.13 9.96
C THR A 142 -12.35 -14.93 8.53
N LEU A 143 -13.13 -13.87 8.28
CA LEU A 143 -13.61 -13.54 6.93
C LEU A 143 -12.48 -13.01 6.06
N ASP A 144 -11.59 -12.16 6.59
CA ASP A 144 -10.43 -11.69 5.84
C ASP A 144 -9.52 -12.85 5.41
N ARG A 145 -9.30 -13.82 6.31
CA ARG A 145 -8.58 -15.04 5.97
C ARG A 145 -9.29 -15.84 4.87
N ALA A 146 -10.60 -15.98 4.94
CA ALA A 146 -11.37 -16.70 3.93
C ALA A 146 -11.36 -16.01 2.57
N ILE A 147 -11.40 -14.67 2.52
CA ILE A 147 -11.24 -13.87 1.30
C ILE A 147 -9.83 -14.05 0.73
N HIS A 148 -8.82 -13.98 1.57
CA HIS A 148 -7.43 -14.23 1.18
C HIS A 148 -7.25 -15.64 0.57
N ASP A 149 -7.82 -16.67 1.20
CA ASP A 149 -7.78 -18.05 0.70
C ASP A 149 -8.56 -18.18 -0.62
N ALA A 150 -9.61 -17.37 -0.82
CA ALA A 150 -10.32 -17.30 -2.09
C ALA A 150 -9.43 -16.73 -3.21
N PHE A 151 -8.60 -15.72 -2.95
CA PHE A 151 -7.63 -15.19 -3.91
C PHE A 151 -6.61 -16.27 -4.33
N LEU A 152 -6.01 -16.95 -3.37
CA LEU A 152 -5.07 -18.05 -3.65
C LEU A 152 -5.76 -19.18 -4.41
N GLY A 153 -6.97 -19.53 -4.00
CA GLY A 153 -7.78 -20.57 -4.64
C GLY A 153 -8.13 -20.25 -6.09
N ALA A 154 -8.47 -18.99 -6.39
CA ALA A 154 -8.77 -18.53 -7.73
C ALA A 154 -7.52 -18.60 -8.64
N LEU A 155 -6.39 -18.07 -8.20
CA LEU A 155 -5.14 -18.13 -8.95
C LEU A 155 -4.68 -19.57 -9.22
N ARG A 156 -4.79 -20.47 -8.24
CA ARG A 156 -4.51 -21.89 -8.43
C ARG A 156 -5.46 -22.58 -9.40
N ALA A 157 -6.73 -22.18 -9.44
CA ALA A 157 -7.69 -22.72 -10.40
C ALA A 157 -7.34 -22.32 -11.84
N VAL A 158 -6.98 -21.05 -12.04
CA VAL A 158 -6.50 -20.51 -13.32
C VAL A 158 -5.21 -21.20 -13.77
N ASP A 159 -4.29 -21.46 -12.85
CA ASP A 159 -3.03 -22.16 -13.10
C ASP A 159 -3.27 -23.62 -13.52
N ARG A 160 -4.12 -24.37 -12.79
CA ARG A 160 -4.51 -25.73 -13.17
C ARG A 160 -5.18 -25.82 -14.53
N ALA A 161 -5.94 -24.79 -14.92
CA ALA A 161 -6.50 -24.68 -16.26
C ALA A 161 -5.45 -24.40 -17.35
N GLY A 162 -4.17 -24.22 -16.99
CA GLY A 162 -3.05 -23.95 -17.89
C GLY A 162 -3.05 -22.54 -18.50
N LEU A 163 -3.85 -21.62 -17.95
CA LEU A 163 -3.98 -20.27 -18.52
C LEU A 163 -2.75 -19.39 -18.24
N PHE A 164 -1.97 -19.71 -17.22
CA PHE A 164 -0.67 -19.05 -16.97
C PHE A 164 0.48 -19.64 -17.80
N GLY A 165 0.20 -20.61 -18.68
CA GLY A 165 1.20 -21.31 -19.50
C GLY A 165 1.54 -22.68 -18.92
N ARG A 166 2.48 -23.37 -19.59
CA ARG A 166 3.01 -24.68 -19.18
C ARG A 166 4.52 -24.72 -19.38
N GLY A 167 5.19 -25.63 -18.69
CA GLY A 167 6.63 -25.80 -18.84
C GLY A 167 7.43 -24.50 -18.63
N ALA A 168 8.24 -24.15 -19.62
CA ALA A 168 9.10 -22.97 -19.58
C ALA A 168 8.31 -21.65 -19.45
N ASP A 169 7.20 -21.52 -20.15
CA ASP A 169 6.36 -20.31 -20.08
C ASP A 169 5.80 -20.12 -18.67
N ARG A 170 5.37 -21.21 -18.03
CA ARG A 170 4.87 -21.15 -16.65
C ARG A 170 5.99 -20.84 -15.66
N ALA A 171 7.19 -21.36 -15.87
CA ALA A 171 8.35 -21.06 -15.04
C ALA A 171 8.83 -19.61 -15.20
N PHE A 172 8.61 -18.99 -16.35
CA PHE A 172 8.94 -17.58 -16.59
C PHE A 172 7.94 -16.62 -15.93
N LEU A 173 6.64 -16.98 -15.88
CA LEU A 173 5.59 -16.13 -15.34
C LEU A 173 5.49 -16.22 -13.80
N THR A 174 5.67 -15.10 -13.13
CA THR A 174 5.39 -14.96 -11.69
C THR A 174 3.93 -14.65 -11.46
N VAL A 175 3.27 -15.46 -10.64
CA VAL A 175 1.88 -15.24 -10.19
C VAL A 175 1.87 -14.89 -8.71
N ASN A 176 1.16 -13.82 -8.30
CA ASN A 176 1.18 -13.38 -6.91
C ASN A 176 -0.16 -12.74 -6.45
N VAL A 177 -0.30 -12.52 -5.15
CA VAL A 177 -1.24 -11.57 -4.55
C VAL A 177 -0.42 -10.40 -4.03
N MET A 178 -0.78 -9.18 -4.39
CA MET A 178 0.01 -7.99 -4.08
C MET A 178 -0.87 -6.85 -3.58
N CYS A 179 -0.30 -5.93 -2.83
CA CYS A 179 -0.91 -4.65 -2.49
C CYS A 179 0.14 -3.53 -2.60
N ALA A 180 -0.31 -2.27 -2.51
CA ALA A 180 0.56 -1.11 -2.68
C ALA A 180 1.77 -1.11 -1.73
N HIS A 181 1.59 -1.66 -0.54
CA HIS A 181 2.59 -1.72 0.52
C HIS A 181 2.76 -3.15 1.05
N SER A 182 2.94 -4.12 0.14
CA SER A 182 3.20 -5.51 0.55
C SER A 182 4.51 -5.62 1.33
N SER A 183 4.48 -6.29 2.48
CA SER A 183 5.71 -6.71 3.14
C SER A 183 6.43 -7.78 2.30
N ARG A 184 7.76 -7.86 2.45
CA ARG A 184 8.51 -8.93 1.82
C ARG A 184 8.00 -10.31 2.26
N ALA A 185 7.62 -10.46 3.53
CA ALA A 185 7.08 -11.70 4.05
C ALA A 185 5.77 -12.09 3.36
N PHE A 186 4.88 -11.12 3.12
CA PHE A 186 3.65 -11.31 2.36
C PHE A 186 3.96 -11.72 0.91
N PHE A 187 4.80 -10.96 0.22
CA PHE A 187 5.21 -11.25 -1.14
C PHE A 187 5.82 -12.66 -1.28
N VAL A 188 6.83 -12.99 -0.47
CA VAL A 188 7.54 -14.29 -0.53
C VAL A 188 6.62 -15.46 -0.19
N ARG A 189 5.70 -15.31 0.78
CA ARG A 189 4.72 -16.33 1.13
C ARG A 189 3.85 -16.70 -0.08
N HIS A 190 3.31 -15.70 -0.79
CA HIS A 190 2.47 -15.93 -1.96
C HIS A 190 3.28 -16.39 -3.17
N LEU A 191 4.47 -15.86 -3.36
CA LEU A 191 5.39 -16.32 -4.40
C LEU A 191 5.61 -17.84 -4.29
N ARG A 192 5.93 -18.33 -3.09
CA ARG A 192 6.13 -19.77 -2.82
C ARG A 192 4.85 -20.58 -2.94
N ALA A 193 3.71 -20.03 -2.57
CA ALA A 193 2.43 -20.74 -2.58
C ALA A 193 1.85 -20.92 -3.98
N LEU A 194 2.25 -20.08 -4.94
CA LEU A 194 1.61 -19.96 -6.27
C LEU A 194 2.54 -20.31 -7.44
N ASN A 195 3.85 -20.45 -7.21
CA ASN A 195 4.79 -20.59 -8.32
C ASN A 195 5.66 -21.83 -8.21
N PRO A 196 6.13 -22.38 -9.34
CA PRO A 196 7.10 -23.48 -9.34
C PRO A 196 8.47 -23.02 -8.78
N VAL A 197 9.23 -23.98 -8.27
CA VAL A 197 10.53 -23.73 -7.62
C VAL A 197 11.47 -22.85 -8.46
N PRO A 198 11.67 -23.09 -9.79
CA PRO A 198 12.57 -22.24 -10.58
C PRO A 198 12.16 -20.76 -10.62
N THR A 199 10.85 -20.47 -10.67
CA THR A 199 10.33 -19.10 -10.61
C THR A 199 10.66 -18.46 -9.25
N VAL A 200 10.42 -19.22 -8.16
CA VAL A 200 10.70 -18.74 -6.80
C VAL A 200 12.17 -18.46 -6.61
N GLU A 201 13.05 -19.35 -7.06
CA GLU A 201 14.50 -19.17 -6.98
C GLU A 201 14.97 -17.95 -7.75
N ARG A 202 14.52 -17.80 -9.01
CA ARG A 202 14.84 -16.64 -9.84
C ARG A 202 14.46 -15.34 -9.12
N ASP A 203 13.21 -15.23 -8.66
CA ASP A 203 12.67 -13.98 -8.13
C ASP A 203 13.22 -13.65 -6.72
N LEU A 204 13.62 -14.67 -5.96
CA LEU A 204 14.32 -14.46 -4.69
C LEU A 204 15.82 -14.16 -4.86
N HIS A 205 16.45 -14.67 -5.93
CA HIS A 205 17.86 -14.41 -6.22
C HIS A 205 18.12 -13.03 -6.83
N GLU A 206 17.12 -12.37 -7.39
CA GLU A 206 17.25 -11.02 -7.96
C GLU A 206 17.54 -9.91 -6.94
N THR A 207 17.65 -10.21 -5.66
CA THR A 207 18.10 -9.23 -4.66
C THR A 207 19.62 -9.09 -4.70
N ALA A 208 20.14 -8.30 -5.66
CA ALA A 208 21.56 -7.89 -5.69
C ALA A 208 22.02 -7.21 -4.37
N ALA A 209 21.05 -6.81 -3.55
CA ALA A 209 21.25 -6.25 -2.21
C ALA A 209 21.65 -7.31 -1.15
N ALA A 210 21.43 -8.61 -1.38
CA ALA A 210 21.67 -9.62 -0.36
C ALA A 210 23.10 -9.64 0.24
N PRO A 211 24.20 -9.41 -0.53
CA PRO A 211 25.54 -9.29 0.05
C PRO A 211 25.67 -8.08 0.97
N PHE A 212 25.09 -6.94 0.60
CA PHE A 212 25.08 -5.72 1.41
C PHE A 212 24.31 -5.94 2.72
N VAL A 213 23.08 -6.49 2.63
CA VAL A 213 22.26 -6.84 3.79
C VAL A 213 23.01 -7.76 4.75
N ARG A 214 23.70 -8.80 4.22
CA ARG A 214 24.53 -9.68 5.05
C ARG A 214 25.70 -8.95 5.71
N ALA A 215 26.34 -8.01 5.01
CA ALA A 215 27.43 -7.22 5.57
C ALA A 215 26.96 -6.35 6.74
N VAL A 216 25.86 -5.61 6.55
CA VAL A 216 25.25 -4.81 7.62
C VAL A 216 24.82 -5.71 8.79
N ASN A 217 24.25 -6.87 8.51
CA ASN A 217 23.75 -7.79 9.54
C ASN A 217 24.84 -8.48 10.37
N ARG A 218 26.12 -8.38 9.97
CA ARG A 218 27.26 -8.80 10.80
C ARG A 218 27.64 -7.78 11.86
N ALA A 219 27.23 -6.52 11.72
CA ALA A 219 27.49 -5.47 12.72
C ALA A 219 26.81 -5.78 14.06
N PRO A 220 27.33 -5.29 15.20
CA PRO A 220 26.70 -5.38 16.49
C PRO A 220 25.27 -4.81 16.46
N ARG A 221 24.35 -5.42 17.22
CA ARG A 221 22.90 -5.10 17.14
C ARG A 221 22.57 -3.60 17.20
N ARG A 222 23.24 -2.85 18.09
CA ARG A 222 22.99 -1.40 18.22
C ARG A 222 23.44 -0.61 16.99
N GLU A 223 24.62 -0.96 16.47
CA GLU A 223 25.16 -0.33 15.26
C GLU A 223 24.33 -0.70 14.04
N ARG A 224 23.97 -1.95 13.88
CA ARG A 224 23.10 -2.45 12.82
C ARG A 224 21.76 -1.69 12.79
N MET A 225 21.12 -1.51 13.96
CA MET A 225 19.88 -0.74 14.06
C MET A 225 20.09 0.72 13.61
N ARG A 226 21.20 1.34 14.00
CA ARG A 226 21.54 2.71 13.58
C ARG A 226 21.74 2.81 12.08
N ILE A 227 22.42 1.84 11.47
CA ILE A 227 22.65 1.80 10.02
C ILE A 227 21.31 1.65 9.28
N TRP A 228 20.44 0.72 9.70
CA TRP A 228 19.15 0.52 9.04
C TRP A 228 18.22 1.73 9.18
N LEU A 229 18.21 2.41 10.32
CA LEU A 229 17.42 3.63 10.51
C LEU A 229 17.94 4.79 9.65
N ALA A 230 19.27 4.94 9.54
CA ALA A 230 19.86 5.95 8.65
C ALA A 230 19.53 5.65 7.18
N LEU A 231 19.70 4.39 6.74
CA LEU A 231 19.35 3.98 5.38
C LEU A 231 17.85 4.15 5.07
N TYR A 232 16.99 3.89 6.04
CA TYR A 232 15.56 4.12 5.87
C TYR A 232 15.26 5.59 5.56
N GLU A 233 15.80 6.50 6.38
CA GLU A 233 15.68 7.94 6.18
C GLU A 233 16.32 8.40 4.86
N ASP A 234 17.58 8.00 4.61
CA ASP A 234 18.34 8.38 3.42
C ASP A 234 17.68 7.93 2.11
N LEU A 235 17.08 6.73 2.10
CA LEU A 235 16.44 6.21 0.90
C LEU A 235 15.12 6.91 0.59
N TYR A 236 14.31 7.23 1.61
CA TYR A 236 13.08 7.99 1.42
C TYR A 236 13.34 9.44 1.05
N MET A 237 14.29 10.08 1.73
CA MET A 237 14.67 11.48 1.49
C MET A 237 15.62 11.68 0.30
N GLU A 238 16.12 10.57 -0.27
CA GLU A 238 17.10 10.56 -1.37
C GLU A 238 18.41 11.26 -1.07
N TRP A 239 18.81 11.26 0.18
CA TRP A 239 20.10 11.82 0.53
C TRP A 239 21.25 11.03 -0.07
N LYS A 240 22.24 11.75 -0.57
CA LYS A 240 23.45 11.19 -1.21
C LYS A 240 24.53 10.88 -0.15
N THR A 241 24.19 10.10 0.85
CA THR A 241 25.21 9.59 1.77
C THR A 241 25.96 8.42 1.12
N PRO A 242 27.26 8.19 1.41
CA PRO A 242 28.02 7.09 0.81
C PRO A 242 27.35 5.73 0.98
N ILE A 243 26.75 5.47 2.13
CA ILE A 243 26.06 4.21 2.41
C ILE A 243 24.75 4.08 1.61
N ALA A 244 24.02 5.17 1.43
CA ALA A 244 22.80 5.17 0.62
C ALA A 244 23.09 5.00 -0.86
N GLU A 245 24.16 5.60 -1.37
CA GLU A 245 24.60 5.42 -2.75
C GLU A 245 25.04 3.98 -3.00
N GLU A 246 25.84 3.39 -2.10
CA GLU A 246 26.19 1.97 -2.19
C GLU A 246 24.95 1.07 -2.15
N ALA A 247 24.02 1.32 -1.26
CA ALA A 247 22.77 0.58 -1.14
C ALA A 247 21.95 0.65 -2.43
N ARG A 248 21.78 1.85 -3.01
CA ARG A 248 21.07 2.05 -4.29
C ARG A 248 21.79 1.37 -5.46
N ALA A 249 23.12 1.49 -5.54
CA ALA A 249 23.91 0.83 -6.58
C ALA A 249 23.74 -0.70 -6.56
N ARG A 250 23.47 -1.27 -5.39
CA ARG A 250 23.17 -2.70 -5.19
C ARG A 250 21.68 -3.03 -5.32
N GLY A 251 20.84 -2.05 -5.65
CA GLY A 251 19.40 -2.26 -5.81
C GLY A 251 18.64 -2.50 -4.51
N LEU A 252 19.18 -2.04 -3.36
CA LEU A 252 18.44 -2.05 -2.09
C LEU A 252 17.26 -1.10 -2.19
N SER A 253 16.08 -1.63 -1.99
CA SER A 253 14.83 -0.85 -1.93
C SER A 253 14.52 -0.42 -0.49
N PRO A 254 13.73 0.65 -0.29
CA PRO A 254 13.19 0.99 1.02
C PRO A 254 12.48 -0.19 1.70
N TRP A 255 11.80 -1.01 0.93
CA TRP A 255 11.09 -2.19 1.41
C TRP A 255 11.99 -3.22 2.13
N GLU A 256 13.20 -3.50 1.60
CA GLU A 256 14.14 -4.40 2.27
C GLU A 256 14.68 -3.80 3.56
N VAL A 257 14.84 -2.48 3.61
CA VAL A 257 15.21 -1.76 4.83
C VAL A 257 14.10 -1.86 5.88
N GLU A 258 12.85 -1.69 5.48
CA GLU A 258 11.68 -1.86 6.36
C GLU A 258 11.63 -3.26 6.98
N GLU A 259 11.88 -4.30 6.19
CA GLU A 259 11.93 -5.68 6.70
C GLU A 259 13.03 -5.88 7.76
N GLU A 260 14.18 -5.26 7.56
CA GLU A 260 15.25 -5.32 8.57
C GLU A 260 14.86 -4.54 9.83
N LEU A 261 14.18 -3.39 9.71
CA LEU A 261 13.68 -2.62 10.86
C LEU A 261 12.62 -3.38 11.66
N VAL A 262 11.68 -4.07 10.99
CA VAL A 262 10.66 -4.89 11.66
C VAL A 262 11.30 -5.96 12.56
N ARG A 263 12.45 -6.53 12.18
CA ARG A 263 13.17 -7.54 12.98
C ARG A 263 13.70 -7.02 14.32
N PHE A 264 13.84 -5.70 14.48
CA PHE A 264 14.22 -5.12 15.78
C PHE A 264 13.02 -5.00 16.74
N GLY A 265 11.80 -5.11 16.23
CA GLY A 265 10.57 -5.02 17.02
C GLY A 265 10.39 -3.66 17.69
N PRO A 266 9.82 -3.61 18.92
CA PRO A 266 9.50 -2.36 19.61
C PRO A 266 10.68 -1.39 19.83
N LYS A 267 11.92 -1.87 19.68
CA LYS A 267 13.12 -1.02 19.91
C LYS A 267 13.29 0.10 18.91
N VAL A 268 12.70 -0.02 17.69
CA VAL A 268 12.75 1.04 16.68
C VAL A 268 11.59 2.04 16.82
N ALA A 269 10.55 1.74 17.61
CA ALA A 269 9.37 2.58 17.75
C ALA A 269 9.69 4.04 18.10
N PRO A 270 10.60 4.36 19.08
CA PRO A 270 10.90 5.74 19.38
C PRO A 270 11.37 6.53 18.15
N LYS A 271 12.23 5.94 17.33
CA LYS A 271 12.78 6.59 16.14
C LYS A 271 11.74 6.74 15.03
N LEU A 272 10.87 5.75 14.85
CA LEU A 272 9.74 5.85 13.90
C LEU A 272 8.77 6.97 14.31
N VAL A 273 8.50 7.12 15.60
CA VAL A 273 7.71 8.25 16.12
C VAL A 273 8.43 9.58 15.95
N ASP A 274 9.77 9.62 16.07
CA ASP A 274 10.56 10.82 15.75
C ASP A 274 10.42 11.21 14.27
N PHE A 275 10.50 10.26 13.35
CA PHE A 275 10.28 10.52 11.92
C PHE A 275 8.88 11.07 11.66
N LEU A 276 7.85 10.46 12.25
CA LEU A 276 6.49 10.96 12.13
C LEU A 276 6.34 12.38 12.68
N ALA A 277 6.94 12.66 13.84
CA ALA A 277 6.90 13.98 14.47
C ALA A 277 7.66 15.05 13.67
N HIS A 278 8.72 14.66 12.97
CA HIS A 278 9.54 15.58 12.18
C HIS A 278 8.94 15.80 10.78
N TYR A 279 8.66 14.72 10.06
CA TYR A 279 8.27 14.78 8.66
C TYR A 279 6.75 14.88 8.42
N GLY A 280 5.93 14.46 9.39
CA GLY A 280 4.47 14.48 9.25
C GLY A 280 3.85 15.88 9.13
N PHE A 281 4.62 16.95 9.38
CA PHE A 281 4.18 18.35 9.23
C PHE A 281 4.64 19.00 7.92
N ALA A 282 5.39 18.30 7.09
CA ALA A 282 5.75 18.77 5.77
C ALA A 282 4.50 18.96 4.89
N PRO A 283 4.55 19.80 3.85
CA PRO A 283 3.47 19.93 2.89
C PRO A 283 3.12 18.56 2.30
N PRO A 284 1.82 18.18 2.22
CA PRO A 284 1.45 16.85 1.79
C PRO A 284 1.63 16.62 0.28
N PHE A 285 1.76 17.69 -0.50
CA PHE A 285 1.79 17.60 -1.96
C PHE A 285 2.74 18.63 -2.57
N ASP A 286 3.55 18.20 -3.54
CA ASP A 286 4.32 19.09 -4.42
C ASP A 286 3.52 19.35 -5.69
N HIS A 287 2.83 20.49 -5.73
CA HIS A 287 1.98 20.89 -6.85
C HIS A 287 2.77 21.05 -8.18
N ALA A 288 4.05 21.35 -8.11
CA ALA A 288 4.88 21.50 -9.31
C ALA A 288 5.17 20.15 -9.99
N ARG A 289 5.10 19.07 -9.23
CA ARG A 289 5.40 17.71 -9.68
C ARG A 289 4.20 16.77 -9.69
N GLU A 290 3.05 17.22 -9.19
CA GLU A 290 1.85 16.38 -8.98
C GLU A 290 2.14 15.12 -8.15
N LEU A 291 3.04 15.22 -7.15
CA LEU A 291 3.49 14.12 -6.34
C LEU A 291 3.34 14.45 -4.84
N GLU A 292 3.02 13.45 -4.04
CA GLU A 292 3.18 13.55 -2.59
C GLU A 292 4.65 13.82 -2.25
N THR A 293 4.89 14.63 -1.20
CA THR A 293 6.25 14.92 -0.78
C THR A 293 6.90 13.70 -0.13
N ARG A 294 8.23 13.61 -0.22
CA ARG A 294 9.01 12.50 0.35
C ARG A 294 8.86 12.41 1.86
N GLU A 295 8.75 13.55 2.49
CA GLU A 295 8.53 13.69 3.93
C GLU A 295 7.22 12.99 4.34
N VAL A 296 6.15 13.22 3.61
CA VAL A 296 4.85 12.57 3.87
C VAL A 296 4.93 11.06 3.62
N TRP A 297 5.64 10.64 2.60
CA TRP A 297 5.88 9.22 2.33
C TRP A 297 6.66 8.55 3.46
N LEU A 298 7.73 9.18 3.95
CA LEU A 298 8.52 8.68 5.08
C LEU A 298 7.65 8.61 6.35
N ALA A 299 6.84 9.64 6.62
CA ALA A 299 5.92 9.65 7.76
C ALA A 299 4.86 8.53 7.65
N GLY A 300 4.27 8.34 6.47
CA GLY A 300 3.31 7.27 6.19
C GLY A 300 3.93 5.88 6.35
N SER A 301 5.13 5.68 5.83
CA SER A 301 5.88 4.42 5.99
C SER A 301 6.25 4.16 7.45
N ALA A 302 6.62 5.18 8.23
CA ALA A 302 6.87 5.03 9.66
C ALA A 302 5.63 4.53 10.42
N LEU A 303 4.42 5.03 10.08
CA LEU A 303 3.15 4.53 10.62
C LEU A 303 2.90 3.07 10.24
N PHE A 304 3.14 2.73 8.98
CA PHE A 304 3.03 1.35 8.51
C PHE A 304 3.96 0.39 9.28
N LEU A 305 5.22 0.81 9.53
CA LEU A 305 6.17 0.03 10.32
C LEU A 305 5.73 -0.11 11.78
N LEU A 306 5.19 0.96 12.41
CA LEU A 306 4.67 0.91 13.78
C LEU A 306 3.56 -0.13 13.97
N ARG A 307 2.74 -0.37 12.95
CA ARG A 307 1.74 -1.45 12.93
C ARG A 307 2.39 -2.83 12.92
N ARG A 308 3.48 -2.99 12.15
CA ARG A 308 4.14 -4.29 11.89
C ARG A 308 5.09 -4.75 12.99
N ILE A 309 5.75 -3.83 13.72
CA ILE A 309 6.73 -4.19 14.75
C ILE A 309 6.12 -4.82 16.00
N GLY A 310 4.80 -4.72 16.18
CA GLY A 310 4.06 -5.24 17.34
C GLY A 310 4.54 -4.61 18.67
N GLY A 311 3.67 -4.21 19.54
CA GLY A 311 4.04 -3.77 20.88
C GLY A 311 4.79 -2.42 20.94
N VAL A 312 4.13 -1.34 20.57
CA VAL A 312 4.64 0.03 20.77
C VAL A 312 4.67 0.35 22.28
N PRO A 313 5.80 0.90 22.83
CA PRO A 313 5.91 1.27 24.23
C PRO A 313 4.91 2.35 24.66
N GLU A 314 4.45 2.34 25.93
CA GLU A 314 3.44 3.29 26.41
C GLU A 314 3.86 4.76 26.29
N LYS A 315 5.15 5.06 26.44
CA LYS A 315 5.68 6.40 26.19
C LYS A 315 5.43 6.86 24.77
N GLU A 316 5.60 5.96 23.79
CA GLU A 316 5.39 6.26 22.38
C GLU A 316 3.89 6.28 22.02
N ILE A 317 3.07 5.50 22.71
CA ILE A 317 1.59 5.60 22.60
C ILE A 317 1.15 7.03 23.01
N ALA A 318 1.64 7.55 24.12
CA ALA A 318 1.31 8.92 24.55
C ALA A 318 1.78 9.97 23.54
N ARG A 319 2.95 9.78 22.92
CA ARG A 319 3.44 10.67 21.86
C ARG A 319 2.56 10.60 20.61
N LEU A 320 2.16 9.41 20.18
CA LEU A 320 1.25 9.23 19.05
C LEU A 320 -0.10 9.91 19.29
N GLN A 321 -0.67 9.84 20.51
CA GLN A 321 -1.87 10.60 20.86
C GLN A 321 -1.66 12.11 20.68
N GLY A 322 -0.51 12.63 21.15
CA GLY A 322 -0.15 14.04 20.94
C GLY A 322 -0.06 14.41 19.46
N LEU A 323 0.48 13.53 18.62
CA LEU A 323 0.57 13.73 17.18
C LEU A 323 -0.80 13.70 16.48
N VAL A 324 -1.73 12.83 16.90
CA VAL A 324 -3.12 12.88 16.38
C VAL A 324 -3.72 14.26 16.63
N ALA A 325 -3.61 14.80 17.85
CA ALA A 325 -4.13 16.12 18.17
C ALA A 325 -3.53 17.22 17.28
N GLN A 326 -2.22 17.16 17.05
CA GLN A 326 -1.49 18.13 16.22
C GLN A 326 -1.87 18.01 14.74
N PHE A 327 -2.03 16.80 14.21
CA PHE A 327 -2.43 16.57 12.82
C PHE A 327 -3.88 17.03 12.58
N VAL A 328 -4.80 16.71 13.48
CA VAL A 328 -6.19 17.20 13.40
C VAL A 328 -6.23 18.71 13.38
N GLU A 329 -5.48 19.37 14.26
CA GLU A 329 -5.42 20.86 14.31
C GLU A 329 -4.76 21.44 13.06
N ARG A 330 -3.68 20.83 12.56
CA ARG A 330 -3.04 21.23 11.30
C ARG A 330 -4.01 21.13 10.14
N ASP A 331 -4.69 19.99 9.98
CA ASP A 331 -5.59 19.71 8.86
C ASP A 331 -6.79 20.68 8.89
N ARG A 332 -7.30 21.00 10.09
CA ARG A 332 -8.33 22.01 10.28
C ARG A 332 -7.85 23.41 9.87
N ARG A 333 -6.68 23.83 10.35
CA ARG A 333 -6.11 25.17 10.10
C ARG A 333 -5.78 25.40 8.63
N LEU A 334 -5.16 24.40 7.99
CA LEU A 334 -4.69 24.50 6.60
C LEU A 334 -5.77 24.11 5.58
N LYS A 335 -6.92 23.60 6.03
CA LYS A 335 -7.99 23.07 5.16
C LYS A 335 -7.49 22.06 4.12
N ILE A 336 -6.54 21.21 4.53
CA ILE A 336 -5.95 20.17 3.69
C ILE A 336 -6.57 18.81 3.97
N ALA A 337 -6.53 17.93 2.96
CA ALA A 337 -6.79 16.51 3.11
C ALA A 337 -5.48 15.81 3.49
N SER A 338 -5.45 15.10 4.62
CA SER A 338 -4.28 14.35 5.05
C SER A 338 -4.71 13.09 5.79
N THR A 339 -4.15 11.97 5.39
CA THR A 339 -4.41 10.67 6.02
C THR A 339 -3.59 10.45 7.31
N LEU A 340 -2.70 11.39 7.70
CA LEU A 340 -1.77 11.16 8.82
C LEU A 340 -2.50 11.08 10.17
N ALA A 341 -3.52 11.92 10.41
CA ALA A 341 -4.32 11.84 11.63
C ALA A 341 -5.03 10.50 11.75
N GLU A 342 -5.72 10.07 10.70
CA GLU A 342 -6.45 8.79 10.64
C GLU A 342 -5.48 7.60 10.75
N ASN A 343 -4.42 7.58 9.96
CA ASN A 343 -3.44 6.49 10.00
C ASN A 343 -2.75 6.39 11.37
N THR A 344 -2.51 7.52 12.06
CA THR A 344 -1.97 7.50 13.43
C THR A 344 -3.00 6.95 14.43
N ALA A 345 -4.27 7.33 14.30
CA ALA A 345 -5.37 6.78 15.10
C ALA A 345 -5.53 5.27 14.85
N ARG A 346 -5.42 4.83 13.60
CA ARG A 346 -5.44 3.41 13.23
C ARG A 346 -4.28 2.64 13.88
N VAL A 347 -3.07 3.18 13.90
CA VAL A 347 -1.95 2.57 14.64
C VAL A 347 -2.29 2.41 16.13
N LEU A 348 -2.86 3.44 16.77
CA LEU A 348 -3.26 3.37 18.16
C LEU A 348 -4.29 2.27 18.41
N HIS A 349 -5.32 2.16 17.54
CA HIS A 349 -6.29 1.08 17.61
C HIS A 349 -5.64 -0.31 17.48
N GLU A 350 -4.83 -0.52 16.45
CA GLU A 350 -4.24 -1.83 16.16
C GLU A 350 -3.26 -2.30 17.25
N VAL A 351 -2.49 -1.36 17.84
CA VAL A 351 -1.55 -1.73 18.91
C VAL A 351 -2.19 -1.80 20.29
N ARG A 352 -3.36 -1.18 20.51
CA ARG A 352 -4.11 -1.16 21.77
C ARG A 352 -5.63 -1.18 21.54
N PRO A 353 -6.21 -2.25 20.95
CA PRO A 353 -7.62 -2.29 20.53
C PRO A 353 -8.60 -2.19 21.72
N ARG A 354 -8.17 -2.54 22.93
CA ARG A 354 -9.00 -2.39 24.15
C ARG A 354 -9.05 -0.95 24.67
N ARG A 355 -8.10 -0.11 24.27
CA ARG A 355 -7.99 1.29 24.72
C ARG A 355 -8.52 2.29 23.70
N PHE A 356 -8.33 2.01 22.42
CA PHE A 356 -8.72 2.88 21.32
C PHE A 356 -9.74 2.16 20.43
N PRO A 357 -10.88 2.78 20.09
CA PRO A 357 -11.84 2.23 19.14
C PRO A 357 -11.24 2.21 17.72
N PRO A 358 -11.91 1.57 16.74
CA PRO A 358 -11.57 1.75 15.34
C PRO A 358 -11.60 3.23 14.93
N SER A 359 -10.66 3.65 14.08
CA SER A 359 -10.68 4.99 13.49
C SER A 359 -11.71 5.05 12.37
N GLU A 360 -12.39 6.18 12.24
CA GLU A 360 -13.31 6.46 11.15
C GLU A 360 -12.78 7.61 10.31
N MET A 361 -12.83 7.44 8.99
CA MET A 361 -12.32 8.40 8.03
C MET A 361 -13.44 8.89 7.11
N ASP A 362 -13.50 10.19 6.89
CA ASP A 362 -14.34 10.77 5.84
C ASP A 362 -13.81 10.34 4.45
N PRO A 363 -14.59 9.61 3.65
CA PRO A 363 -14.13 9.12 2.36
C PRO A 363 -13.87 10.20 1.31
N GLN A 364 -14.42 11.41 1.51
CA GLN A 364 -14.22 12.53 0.58
C GLN A 364 -13.03 13.42 0.96
N THR A 365 -12.81 13.62 2.27
CA THR A 365 -11.79 14.54 2.76
C THR A 365 -10.61 13.83 3.40
N TYR A 366 -10.68 12.50 3.57
CA TYR A 366 -9.68 11.66 4.25
C TYR A 366 -9.37 12.11 5.69
N LYS A 367 -10.29 12.87 6.32
CA LYS A 367 -10.13 13.36 7.69
C LYS A 367 -10.64 12.35 8.69
N LEU A 368 -9.99 12.32 9.86
CA LEU A 368 -10.46 11.55 11.00
C LEU A 368 -11.79 12.13 11.52
N LEU A 369 -12.86 11.33 11.52
CA LEU A 369 -14.21 11.76 11.93
C LEU A 369 -14.40 11.73 13.45
N ASN A 370 -13.75 10.79 14.15
CA ASN A 370 -13.91 10.58 15.59
C ASN A 370 -12.57 10.76 16.35
N PRO A 371 -11.97 11.98 16.39
CA PRO A 371 -10.65 12.18 16.98
C PRO A 371 -10.62 12.02 18.51
N GLU A 372 -11.71 12.30 19.23
CA GLU A 372 -11.75 12.40 20.70
C GLU A 372 -11.14 11.22 21.45
N PRO A 373 -11.43 9.94 21.08
CA PRO A 373 -10.84 8.79 21.77
C PRO A 373 -9.33 8.68 21.66
N PHE A 374 -8.74 9.33 20.64
CA PHE A 374 -7.31 9.26 20.32
C PHE A 374 -6.53 10.46 20.86
N LEU A 375 -7.21 11.47 21.40
CA LEU A 375 -6.56 12.64 21.96
C LEU A 375 -5.98 12.34 23.36
N PRO A 376 -4.94 13.09 23.78
CA PRO A 376 -4.45 13.01 25.14
C PRO A 376 -5.59 13.38 26.11
N GLN A 377 -5.93 12.48 27.02
CA GLN A 377 -6.89 12.82 28.08
C GLN A 377 -6.30 13.96 28.92
N ALA A 378 -7.02 15.07 29.03
CA ALA A 378 -6.68 16.10 30.00
C ALA A 378 -6.59 15.42 31.38
N ARG A 379 -5.44 15.51 32.05
CA ARG A 379 -5.29 14.98 33.41
C ARG A 379 -6.41 15.58 34.25
N ALA A 380 -7.43 14.80 34.55
CA ALA A 380 -8.41 15.13 35.54
C ALA A 380 -7.67 15.23 36.88
N GLY A 381 -7.17 16.41 37.27
CA GLY A 381 -6.44 16.51 38.50
C GLY A 381 -5.46 17.69 38.69
N ALA A 382 -5.61 18.78 37.95
CA ALA A 382 -4.89 20.01 38.30
C ALA A 382 -5.87 21.10 38.83
N ARG A 383 -6.78 20.67 39.72
CA ARG A 383 -7.46 21.59 40.63
C ARG A 383 -7.08 21.17 42.05
N ARG A 384 -5.99 21.71 42.57
CA ARG A 384 -5.79 21.97 43.98
C ARG A 384 -5.10 23.32 44.15
#